data_130783edd38dee97b540c84e9977595d
#
_entry.id   130783edd38dee97b540c84e9977595d
#
_cell.length_a   1.000
_cell.length_b   1.000
_cell.length_c   1.000
_cell.angle_alpha   90.00
_cell.angle_beta   90.00
_cell.angle_gamma   90.00
#
_symmetry.space_group_name_H-M   'P 1'
#
loop_
_entity.id
_entity.type
_entity.pdbx_description
1 polymer ?
#
loop_
_entity_poly.entity_id
_entity_poly.type
_entity_poly.pdbx_seq_one_letter_code
_entity_poly.pdbx_strand_id
1 'polypeptide(L)'
;MRKLRVVLVDDEIMIREGFKKLFDWGAHDCEVVGEAADGVEALGVIDSMVPDIVIMDINIPIMNGLKVIQTSRMKYPDMAFIVVSGYDDFSYCREALRLQITDYILKPVDYEEFGNTIDHLKISIFEKQTKNVTPGSEASTIVGIVRYMQEHLAEEISLNVLAETFHLSAQYISQLFKNEIGVNFLAYLTTIRMERAKKLLVSTQLSIAEISERCGYADYRVFTKVFKKTEGSTPSQYRRDFL
;
A
#
# COMPACT_ATOMS: atom_id res chain seq x y z
N MET A 1 19.23 5.35 -19.83
CA MET A 1 17.84 4.84 -19.70
C MET A 1 16.88 5.96 -20.09
N ARG A 2 15.65 5.65 -20.56
CA ARG A 2 14.60 6.66 -20.80
C ARG A 2 14.20 7.26 -19.44
N LYS A 3 14.09 8.58 -19.33
CA LYS A 3 13.49 9.21 -18.15
C LYS A 3 12.00 8.93 -18.10
N LEU A 4 11.47 8.70 -16.91
CA LEU A 4 10.04 8.62 -16.68
C LEU A 4 9.42 10.01 -16.73
N ARG A 5 8.31 10.12 -17.43
CA ARG A 5 7.59 11.38 -17.66
C ARG A 5 6.55 11.58 -16.57
N VAL A 6 6.63 12.71 -15.88
CA VAL A 6 5.78 13.03 -14.72
C VAL A 6 4.91 14.23 -15.02
N VAL A 7 3.62 14.16 -14.64
CA VAL A 7 2.70 15.29 -14.63
C VAL A 7 2.34 15.61 -13.18
N LEU A 8 2.37 16.90 -12.84
CA LEU A 8 1.99 17.41 -11.51
C LEU A 8 0.60 18.04 -11.58
N VAL A 9 -0.32 17.62 -10.73
CA VAL A 9 -1.69 18.13 -10.66
C VAL A 9 -2.01 18.55 -9.24
N ASP A 10 -2.13 19.84 -9.03
CA ASP A 10 -2.44 20.47 -7.73
C ASP A 10 -2.90 21.91 -8.00
N ASP A 11 -3.95 22.40 -7.36
CA ASP A 11 -4.41 23.79 -7.57
C ASP A 11 -3.49 24.80 -6.89
N GLU A 12 -2.75 24.40 -5.87
CA GLU A 12 -1.77 25.22 -5.18
C GLU A 12 -0.46 25.35 -5.97
N ILE A 13 -0.21 26.48 -6.61
CA ILE A 13 1.03 26.74 -7.37
C ILE A 13 2.28 26.53 -6.52
N MET A 14 2.24 26.82 -5.21
CA MET A 14 3.38 26.64 -4.31
C MET A 14 3.75 25.17 -4.13
N ILE A 15 2.79 24.27 -4.16
CA ILE A 15 3.04 22.83 -4.09
C ILE A 15 3.71 22.35 -5.38
N ARG A 16 3.18 22.73 -6.56
CA ARG A 16 3.79 22.37 -7.85
C ARG A 16 5.21 22.90 -7.98
N GLU A 17 5.44 24.17 -7.59
CA GLU A 17 6.77 24.76 -7.57
C GLU A 17 7.71 24.07 -6.56
N GLY A 18 7.18 23.66 -5.41
CA GLY A 18 7.91 22.87 -4.41
C GLY A 18 8.41 21.56 -5.01
N PHE A 19 7.55 20.77 -5.64
CA PHE A 19 7.96 19.55 -6.34
C PHE A 19 9.00 19.79 -7.43
N LYS A 20 8.89 20.87 -8.21
CA LYS A 20 9.85 21.19 -9.26
C LYS A 20 11.21 21.62 -8.76
N LYS A 21 11.28 22.32 -7.60
CA LYS A 21 12.51 22.97 -7.11
C LYS A 21 13.19 22.20 -5.98
N LEU A 22 12.43 21.51 -5.14
CA LEU A 22 12.96 20.86 -3.93
C LEU A 22 13.22 19.38 -4.15
N PHE A 23 12.59 18.75 -5.13
CA PHE A 23 12.82 17.35 -5.46
C PHE A 23 13.73 17.21 -6.69
N ASP A 24 14.80 16.42 -6.56
CA ASP A 24 15.75 16.18 -7.65
C ASP A 24 15.23 15.06 -8.59
N TRP A 25 14.34 15.43 -9.49
CA TRP A 25 13.81 14.53 -10.50
C TRP A 25 14.88 13.84 -11.33
N GLY A 26 16.01 14.52 -11.57
CA GLY A 26 17.11 13.99 -12.35
C GLY A 26 17.83 12.83 -11.68
N ALA A 27 18.00 12.88 -10.36
CA ALA A 27 18.59 11.80 -9.56
C ALA A 27 17.76 10.52 -9.61
N HIS A 28 16.44 10.65 -9.79
CA HIS A 28 15.49 9.53 -9.87
C HIS A 28 15.13 9.13 -11.32
N ASP A 29 15.88 9.56 -12.33
CA ASP A 29 15.63 9.30 -13.76
C ASP A 29 14.22 9.73 -14.21
N CYS A 30 13.69 10.81 -13.66
CA CYS A 30 12.39 11.38 -13.98
C CYS A 30 12.52 12.77 -14.60
N GLU A 31 11.44 13.23 -15.23
CA GLU A 31 11.29 14.61 -15.70
C GLU A 31 9.84 15.06 -15.62
N VAL A 32 9.60 16.26 -15.13
CA VAL A 32 8.27 16.88 -15.14
C VAL A 32 8.00 17.39 -16.54
N VAL A 33 6.98 16.83 -17.21
CA VAL A 33 6.64 17.14 -18.61
C VAL A 33 5.37 17.98 -18.75
N GLY A 34 4.63 18.18 -17.65
CA GLY A 34 3.42 18.98 -17.63
C GLY A 34 2.90 19.22 -16.22
N GLU A 35 2.03 20.18 -16.09
CA GLU A 35 1.33 20.51 -14.84
C GLU A 35 -0.09 20.96 -15.15
N ALA A 36 -0.99 20.81 -14.17
CA ALA A 36 -2.36 21.26 -14.23
C ALA A 36 -2.84 21.78 -12.88
N ALA A 37 -3.74 22.74 -12.89
CA ALA A 37 -4.31 23.35 -11.69
C ALA A 37 -5.76 22.94 -11.41
N ASP A 38 -6.40 22.22 -12.34
CA ASP A 38 -7.74 21.67 -12.16
C ASP A 38 -7.92 20.36 -12.91
N GLY A 39 -9.04 19.68 -12.64
CA GLY A 39 -9.26 18.35 -13.16
C GLY A 39 -9.53 18.29 -14.66
N VAL A 40 -10.03 19.35 -15.28
CA VAL A 40 -10.26 19.40 -16.75
C VAL A 40 -8.95 19.65 -17.47
N GLU A 41 -8.15 20.58 -16.99
CA GLU A 41 -6.79 20.81 -17.47
C GLU A 41 -5.94 19.55 -17.33
N ALA A 42 -6.06 18.86 -16.18
CA ALA A 42 -5.34 17.60 -15.93
C ALA A 42 -5.61 16.53 -17.00
N LEU A 43 -6.89 16.31 -17.35
CA LEU A 43 -7.23 15.36 -18.42
C LEU A 43 -6.60 15.75 -19.74
N GLY A 44 -6.63 17.04 -20.11
CA GLY A 44 -6.01 17.55 -21.34
C GLY A 44 -4.49 17.34 -21.36
N VAL A 45 -3.81 17.65 -20.26
CA VAL A 45 -2.36 17.46 -20.12
C VAL A 45 -1.99 15.97 -20.16
N ILE A 46 -2.72 15.11 -19.41
CA ILE A 46 -2.52 13.66 -19.41
C ILE A 46 -2.69 13.10 -20.84
N ASP A 47 -3.72 13.49 -21.55
CA ASP A 47 -3.99 13.02 -22.92
C ASP A 47 -2.92 13.48 -23.92
N SER A 48 -2.39 14.68 -23.78
CA SER A 48 -1.37 15.23 -24.71
C SER A 48 0.03 14.72 -24.39
N MET A 49 0.36 14.56 -23.12
CA MET A 49 1.71 14.18 -22.68
C MET A 49 1.88 12.68 -22.55
N VAL A 50 0.81 11.93 -22.27
CA VAL A 50 0.85 10.47 -21.97
C VAL A 50 1.99 10.16 -20.98
N PRO A 51 1.92 10.68 -19.73
CA PRO A 51 2.97 10.50 -18.74
C PRO A 51 3.05 9.05 -18.24
N ASP A 52 4.20 8.69 -17.66
CA ASP A 52 4.36 7.42 -16.95
C ASP A 52 3.76 7.51 -15.53
N ILE A 53 3.89 8.68 -14.91
CA ILE A 53 3.48 8.94 -13.53
C ILE A 53 2.67 10.25 -13.46
N VAL A 54 1.59 10.25 -12.71
CA VAL A 54 0.82 11.46 -12.37
C VAL A 54 0.83 11.63 -10.86
N ILE A 55 1.31 12.79 -10.39
CA ILE A 55 1.20 13.23 -8.99
C ILE A 55 -0.09 14.03 -8.92
N MET A 56 -1.07 13.57 -8.12
CA MET A 56 -2.44 14.06 -8.16
C MET A 56 -2.92 14.52 -6.79
N ASP A 57 -3.27 15.80 -6.64
CA ASP A 57 -4.10 16.19 -5.51
C ASP A 57 -5.56 15.77 -5.75
N ILE A 58 -6.22 15.38 -4.67
CA ILE A 58 -7.65 15.03 -4.71
C ILE A 58 -8.53 16.27 -4.81
N ASN A 59 -8.23 17.31 -4.03
CA ASN A 59 -9.09 18.45 -3.85
C ASN A 59 -8.78 19.58 -4.86
N ILE A 60 -8.83 19.28 -6.14
CA ILE A 60 -8.66 20.24 -7.22
C ILE A 60 -10.00 20.74 -7.76
N PRO A 61 -10.07 21.98 -8.28
CA PRO A 61 -11.27 22.60 -8.81
C PRO A 61 -11.86 21.86 -10.02
N ILE A 62 -13.11 22.16 -10.32
CA ILE A 62 -13.89 21.75 -11.50
C ILE A 62 -14.18 20.25 -11.50
N MET A 63 -13.14 19.42 -11.37
CA MET A 63 -13.26 17.96 -11.32
C MET A 63 -12.27 17.41 -10.29
N ASN A 64 -12.78 16.70 -9.29
CA ASN A 64 -11.98 16.06 -8.25
C ASN A 64 -10.93 15.08 -8.84
N GLY A 65 -9.73 15.04 -8.24
CA GLY A 65 -8.61 14.23 -8.71
C GLY A 65 -8.92 12.73 -8.85
N LEU A 66 -9.75 12.16 -7.97
CA LEU A 66 -10.17 10.77 -8.10
C LEU A 66 -11.00 10.52 -9.37
N LYS A 67 -11.80 11.50 -9.78
CA LYS A 67 -12.55 11.41 -11.03
C LYS A 67 -11.63 11.50 -12.23
N VAL A 68 -10.59 12.32 -12.18
CA VAL A 68 -9.53 12.37 -13.20
C VAL A 68 -8.85 11.01 -13.30
N ILE A 69 -8.43 10.42 -12.18
CA ILE A 69 -7.81 9.09 -12.12
C ILE A 69 -8.74 8.04 -12.75
N GLN A 70 -10.01 8.00 -12.33
CA GLN A 70 -11.00 7.06 -12.87
C GLN A 70 -11.12 7.17 -14.40
N THR A 71 -11.20 8.39 -14.92
CA THR A 71 -11.36 8.64 -16.35
C THR A 71 -10.09 8.25 -17.12
N SER A 72 -8.92 8.63 -16.61
CA SER A 72 -7.62 8.32 -17.23
C SER A 72 -7.31 6.83 -17.20
N ARG A 73 -7.69 6.10 -16.16
CA ARG A 73 -7.49 4.66 -16.02
C ARG A 73 -8.18 3.84 -17.11
N MET A 74 -9.33 4.30 -17.60
CA MET A 74 -10.05 3.64 -18.70
C MET A 74 -9.27 3.68 -20.01
N LYS A 75 -8.46 4.71 -20.22
CA LYS A 75 -7.69 4.93 -21.44
C LYS A 75 -6.23 4.49 -21.31
N TYR A 76 -5.68 4.64 -20.11
CA TYR A 76 -4.28 4.39 -19.75
C TYR A 76 -4.20 3.47 -18.53
N PRO A 77 -4.47 2.16 -18.67
CA PRO A 77 -4.53 1.23 -17.54
C PRO A 77 -3.21 1.09 -16.77
N ASP A 78 -2.08 1.23 -17.45
CA ASP A 78 -0.74 1.06 -16.85
C ASP A 78 -0.13 2.35 -16.30
N MET A 79 -0.81 3.50 -16.44
CA MET A 79 -0.33 4.79 -15.94
C MET A 79 -0.30 4.76 -14.41
N ALA A 80 0.82 5.17 -13.81
CA ALA A 80 0.95 5.23 -12.37
C ALA A 80 0.36 6.53 -11.81
N PHE A 81 -0.41 6.42 -10.71
CA PHE A 81 -0.95 7.56 -10.00
C PHE A 81 -0.45 7.55 -8.56
N ILE A 82 0.20 8.63 -8.13
CA ILE A 82 0.52 8.91 -6.73
C ILE A 82 -0.40 10.03 -6.28
N VAL A 83 -1.21 9.76 -5.27
CA VAL A 83 -2.09 10.77 -4.68
C VAL A 83 -1.35 11.53 -3.60
N VAL A 84 -1.44 12.86 -3.61
CA VAL A 84 -0.89 13.73 -2.58
C VAL A 84 -2.03 14.56 -2.01
N SER A 85 -2.33 14.45 -0.72
CA SER A 85 -3.50 15.10 -0.13
C SER A 85 -3.21 15.68 1.25
N GLY A 86 -3.79 16.83 1.54
CA GLY A 86 -3.69 17.49 2.86
C GLY A 86 -4.73 17.01 3.87
N TYR A 87 -5.63 16.12 3.50
CA TYR A 87 -6.71 15.66 4.35
C TYR A 87 -6.63 14.17 4.64
N ASP A 88 -6.76 13.85 5.93
CA ASP A 88 -7.04 12.51 6.45
C ASP A 88 -8.50 12.07 6.14
N ASP A 89 -9.06 12.47 4.98
CA ASP A 89 -10.44 12.12 4.68
C ASP A 89 -10.51 10.67 4.19
N PHE A 90 -10.99 9.87 5.08
CA PHE A 90 -11.21 8.44 4.96
C PHE A 90 -11.93 8.03 3.67
N SER A 91 -12.89 8.83 3.22
CA SER A 91 -13.67 8.51 2.03
C SER A 91 -12.82 8.51 0.77
N TYR A 92 -11.87 9.44 0.69
CA TYR A 92 -10.97 9.59 -0.45
C TYR A 92 -9.91 8.47 -0.52
N CYS A 93 -9.35 8.08 0.63
CA CYS A 93 -8.41 6.96 0.66
C CYS A 93 -9.04 5.66 0.14
N ARG A 94 -10.29 5.36 0.55
CA ARG A 94 -11.01 4.16 0.10
C ARG A 94 -11.34 4.19 -1.40
N GLU A 95 -11.70 5.35 -1.93
CA GLU A 95 -12.00 5.49 -3.36
C GLU A 95 -10.72 5.41 -4.19
N ALA A 96 -9.64 6.06 -3.74
CA ALA A 96 -8.31 5.98 -4.35
C ALA A 96 -7.81 4.53 -4.47
N LEU A 97 -8.01 3.73 -3.43
CA LEU A 97 -7.69 2.29 -3.45
C LEU A 97 -8.46 1.50 -4.51
N ARG A 98 -9.77 1.77 -4.65
CA ARG A 98 -10.59 1.11 -5.69
C ARG A 98 -10.12 1.48 -7.09
N LEU A 99 -9.50 2.64 -7.25
CA LEU A 99 -8.92 3.11 -8.50
C LEU A 99 -7.50 2.59 -8.74
N GLN A 100 -6.99 1.71 -7.85
CA GLN A 100 -5.65 1.10 -7.97
C GLN A 100 -4.55 2.16 -8.15
N ILE A 101 -4.57 3.19 -7.29
CA ILE A 101 -3.45 4.13 -7.23
C ILE A 101 -2.18 3.43 -6.76
N THR A 102 -1.04 3.97 -7.15
CA THR A 102 0.26 3.40 -6.82
C THR A 102 0.64 3.69 -5.37
N ASP A 103 0.44 4.92 -4.91
CA ASP A 103 0.69 5.32 -3.52
C ASP A 103 -0.17 6.52 -3.11
N TYR A 104 -0.26 6.76 -1.78
CA TYR A 104 -1.00 7.87 -1.18
C TYR A 104 -0.12 8.57 -0.15
N ILE A 105 0.20 9.83 -0.39
CA ILE A 105 1.12 10.64 0.41
C ILE A 105 0.36 11.79 1.06
N LEU A 106 0.58 11.98 2.36
CA LEU A 106 -0.01 13.10 3.10
C LEU A 106 0.86 14.36 2.98
N LYS A 107 0.22 15.52 2.79
CA LYS A 107 0.86 16.83 2.94
C LYS A 107 1.08 17.13 4.44
N PRO A 108 2.24 17.69 4.86
CA PRO A 108 3.37 18.14 4.03
C PRO A 108 4.20 16.96 3.51
N VAL A 109 4.62 17.03 2.24
CA VAL A 109 5.40 15.98 1.58
C VAL A 109 6.82 15.94 2.14
N ASP A 110 7.23 14.77 2.62
CA ASP A 110 8.62 14.45 2.86
C ASP A 110 9.27 14.01 1.54
N TYR A 111 10.17 14.82 1.00
CA TYR A 111 10.79 14.58 -0.31
C TYR A 111 11.79 13.40 -0.29
N GLU A 112 12.32 13.00 0.87
CA GLU A 112 13.17 11.81 0.97
C GLU A 112 12.30 10.54 0.88
N GLU A 113 11.19 10.47 1.62
CA GLU A 113 10.22 9.38 1.53
C GLU A 113 9.58 9.31 0.13
N PHE A 114 9.25 10.47 -0.45
CA PHE A 114 8.74 10.57 -1.82
C PHE A 114 9.74 10.01 -2.85
N GLY A 115 11.04 10.30 -2.69
CA GLY A 115 12.11 9.78 -3.55
C GLY A 115 12.16 8.24 -3.53
N ASN A 116 12.04 7.64 -2.37
CA ASN A 116 11.98 6.19 -2.24
C ASN A 116 10.77 5.61 -2.98
N THR A 117 9.59 6.23 -2.85
CA THR A 117 8.38 5.83 -3.59
C THR A 117 8.60 5.88 -5.10
N ILE A 118 9.22 6.93 -5.63
CA ILE A 118 9.53 7.07 -7.07
C ILE A 118 10.51 5.99 -7.54
N ASP A 119 11.58 5.69 -6.78
CA ASP A 119 12.57 4.68 -7.17
C ASP A 119 11.96 3.27 -7.20
N HIS A 120 11.11 2.93 -6.25
CA HIS A 120 10.39 1.67 -6.24
C HIS A 120 9.40 1.55 -7.40
N LEU A 121 8.66 2.62 -7.67
CA LEU A 121 7.73 2.68 -8.80
C LEU A 121 8.47 2.52 -10.14
N LYS A 122 9.64 3.13 -10.28
CA LYS A 122 10.51 3.00 -11.45
C LYS A 122 10.85 1.54 -11.74
N ILE A 123 11.26 0.77 -10.73
CA ILE A 123 11.56 -0.66 -10.88
C ILE A 123 10.32 -1.40 -11.40
N SER A 124 9.15 -1.16 -10.79
CA SER A 124 7.89 -1.79 -11.19
C SER A 124 7.49 -1.47 -12.65
N ILE A 125 7.64 -0.21 -13.08
CA ILE A 125 7.32 0.20 -14.45
C ILE A 125 8.26 -0.48 -15.46
N PHE A 126 9.57 -0.54 -15.19
CA PHE A 126 10.53 -1.19 -16.07
C PHE A 126 10.36 -2.71 -16.10
N GLU A 127 10.03 -3.35 -14.99
CA GLU A 127 9.73 -4.79 -14.97
C GLU A 127 8.46 -5.13 -15.77
N LYS A 128 7.41 -4.31 -15.72
CA LYS A 128 6.20 -4.49 -16.54
C LYS A 128 6.50 -4.36 -18.04
N GLN A 129 7.40 -3.47 -18.44
CA GLN A 129 7.81 -3.30 -19.85
C GLN A 129 8.66 -4.46 -20.38
N THR A 130 9.36 -5.19 -19.51
CA THR A 130 10.21 -6.35 -19.89
C THR A 130 9.47 -7.69 -19.85
N LYS A 131 8.33 -7.76 -19.19
CA LYS A 131 7.50 -8.97 -19.14
C LYS A 131 6.22 -8.77 -19.93
N ASN A 132 6.19 -9.26 -21.18
CA ASN A 132 4.93 -9.59 -21.86
C ASN A 132 4.24 -10.73 -21.11
N VAL A 133 3.50 -10.44 -20.06
CA VAL A 133 2.65 -11.40 -19.36
C VAL A 133 1.26 -10.78 -19.20
N THR A 134 0.29 -11.52 -19.67
CA THR A 134 -1.16 -11.35 -19.66
C THR A 134 -1.69 -10.69 -18.37
N PRO A 135 -2.62 -9.72 -18.42
CA PRO A 135 -3.21 -9.12 -17.22
C PRO A 135 -4.15 -10.13 -16.56
N GLY A 136 -3.68 -10.72 -15.45
CA GLY A 136 -4.51 -11.47 -14.53
C GLY A 136 -4.83 -10.59 -13.32
N SER A 137 -6.12 -10.41 -13.08
CA SER A 137 -6.78 -9.78 -11.94
C SER A 137 -5.86 -9.35 -10.78
N GLU A 138 -5.55 -8.09 -10.69
CA GLU A 138 -4.94 -7.52 -9.49
C GLU A 138 -6.02 -7.47 -8.39
N ALA A 139 -5.96 -8.44 -7.51
CA ALA A 139 -6.58 -8.33 -6.21
C ALA A 139 -6.16 -6.98 -5.58
N SER A 140 -7.08 -6.28 -4.90
CA SER A 140 -6.77 -5.01 -4.27
C SER A 140 -5.46 -5.11 -3.45
N THR A 141 -4.70 -4.04 -3.33
CA THR A 141 -3.44 -3.99 -2.57
C THR A 141 -3.58 -4.65 -1.19
N ILE A 142 -4.71 -4.43 -0.49
CA ILE A 142 -4.96 -5.06 0.80
C ILE A 142 -5.07 -6.58 0.70
N VAL A 143 -5.65 -7.11 -0.39
CA VAL A 143 -5.74 -8.57 -0.60
C VAL A 143 -4.34 -9.16 -0.85
N GLY A 144 -3.48 -8.45 -1.58
CA GLY A 144 -2.08 -8.81 -1.76
C GLY A 144 -1.32 -8.84 -0.43
N ILE A 145 -1.45 -7.79 0.37
CA ILE A 145 -0.83 -7.70 1.70
C ILE A 145 -1.33 -8.81 2.62
N VAL A 146 -2.64 -9.03 2.68
CA VAL A 146 -3.26 -10.08 3.49
C VAL A 146 -2.76 -11.47 3.07
N ARG A 147 -2.68 -11.75 1.78
CA ARG A 147 -2.14 -13.01 1.26
C ARG A 147 -0.69 -13.19 1.66
N TYR A 148 0.15 -12.18 1.46
CA TYR A 148 1.55 -12.21 1.89
C TYR A 148 1.67 -12.52 3.38
N MET A 149 0.89 -11.83 4.23
CA MET A 149 0.89 -12.07 5.67
C MET A 149 0.49 -13.50 6.03
N GLN A 150 -0.46 -14.09 5.31
CA GLN A 150 -0.89 -15.49 5.53
C GLN A 150 0.17 -16.51 5.11
N GLU A 151 0.91 -16.23 4.04
CA GLU A 151 1.98 -17.08 3.53
C GLU A 151 3.24 -17.02 4.41
N HIS A 152 3.52 -15.84 5.02
CA HIS A 152 4.73 -15.58 5.81
C HIS A 152 4.49 -15.50 7.33
N LEU A 153 3.38 -16.09 7.85
CA LEU A 153 2.98 -15.96 9.26
C LEU A 153 4.04 -16.33 10.30
N ALA A 154 4.94 -17.26 9.96
CA ALA A 154 6.03 -17.70 10.82
C ALA A 154 7.19 -16.69 10.88
N GLU A 155 7.25 -15.75 9.96
CA GLU A 155 8.33 -14.78 9.84
C GLU A 155 8.03 -13.50 10.64
N GLU A 156 9.02 -12.63 10.73
CA GLU A 156 8.82 -11.30 11.31
C GLU A 156 8.05 -10.42 10.32
N ILE A 157 6.81 -10.10 10.64
CA ILE A 157 5.97 -9.20 9.85
C ILE A 157 5.77 -7.90 10.62
N SER A 158 6.25 -6.80 10.04
CA SER A 158 6.04 -5.45 10.56
C SER A 158 5.50 -4.55 9.46
N LEU A 159 4.99 -3.37 9.82
CA LEU A 159 4.58 -2.37 8.84
C LEU A 159 5.75 -1.97 7.91
N ASN A 160 6.98 -1.92 8.42
CA ASN A 160 8.15 -1.60 7.62
C ASN A 160 8.47 -2.71 6.61
N VAL A 161 8.42 -3.98 7.02
CA VAL A 161 8.60 -5.13 6.11
C VAL A 161 7.55 -5.11 4.99
N LEU A 162 6.29 -4.83 5.34
CA LEU A 162 5.24 -4.71 4.33
C LEU A 162 5.43 -3.49 3.43
N ALA A 163 5.87 -2.36 4.00
CA ALA A 163 6.18 -1.14 3.26
C ALA A 163 7.26 -1.40 2.20
N GLU A 164 8.34 -2.05 2.58
CA GLU A 164 9.42 -2.46 1.68
C GLU A 164 8.93 -3.45 0.61
N THR A 165 8.18 -4.49 1.02
CA THR A 165 7.72 -5.55 0.12
C THR A 165 6.72 -5.06 -0.92
N PHE A 166 5.81 -4.17 -0.54
CA PHE A 166 4.74 -3.66 -1.41
C PHE A 166 5.05 -2.28 -1.98
N HIS A 167 6.20 -1.69 -1.64
CA HIS A 167 6.61 -0.36 -2.08
C HIS A 167 5.59 0.73 -1.72
N LEU A 168 5.13 0.69 -0.47
CA LEU A 168 4.14 1.60 0.11
C LEU A 168 4.69 2.21 1.39
N SER A 169 4.16 3.35 1.84
CA SER A 169 4.52 3.87 3.15
C SER A 169 3.89 3.02 4.28
N ALA A 170 4.63 2.87 5.41
CA ALA A 170 4.12 2.17 6.60
C ALA A 170 2.84 2.82 7.14
N GLN A 171 2.75 4.15 7.04
CA GLN A 171 1.58 4.92 7.45
C GLN A 171 0.36 4.58 6.57
N TYR A 172 0.55 4.53 5.26
CA TYR A 172 -0.50 4.13 4.33
C TYR A 172 -1.02 2.73 4.62
N ILE A 173 -0.14 1.73 4.80
CA ILE A 173 -0.54 0.37 5.15
C ILE A 173 -1.31 0.35 6.49
N SER A 174 -0.87 1.13 7.49
CA SER A 174 -1.58 1.25 8.77
C SER A 174 -3.00 1.79 8.60
N GLN A 175 -3.19 2.80 7.77
CA GLN A 175 -4.50 3.35 7.42
C GLN A 175 -5.35 2.32 6.66
N LEU A 176 -4.74 1.62 5.69
CA LEU A 176 -5.39 0.60 4.89
C LEU A 176 -6.03 -0.50 5.75
N PHE A 177 -5.31 -0.99 6.79
CA PHE A 177 -5.87 -1.95 7.73
C PHE A 177 -7.08 -1.42 8.49
N LYS A 178 -7.00 -0.20 9.00
CA LYS A 178 -8.14 0.43 9.71
C LYS A 178 -9.35 0.60 8.79
N ASN A 179 -9.10 0.93 7.54
CA ASN A 179 -10.11 1.33 6.59
C ASN A 179 -10.81 0.13 5.94
N GLU A 180 -10.04 -0.82 5.42
CA GLU A 180 -10.58 -1.95 4.65
C GLU A 180 -10.92 -3.15 5.54
N ILE A 181 -10.20 -3.35 6.65
CA ILE A 181 -10.38 -4.49 7.54
C ILE A 181 -11.11 -4.09 8.83
N GLY A 182 -11.14 -2.78 9.17
CA GLY A 182 -11.82 -2.25 10.36
C GLY A 182 -11.02 -2.41 11.66
N VAL A 183 -9.80 -2.96 11.60
CA VAL A 183 -8.91 -3.13 12.75
C VAL A 183 -7.48 -2.70 12.38
N ASN A 184 -6.66 -2.37 13.40
CA ASN A 184 -5.27 -2.04 13.11
C ASN A 184 -4.45 -3.29 12.69
N PHE A 185 -3.33 -3.06 12.03
CA PHE A 185 -2.41 -4.10 11.53
C PHE A 185 -2.03 -5.14 12.59
N LEU A 186 -1.64 -4.70 13.82
CA LEU A 186 -1.23 -5.63 14.89
C LEU A 186 -2.38 -6.49 15.38
N ALA A 187 -3.59 -5.94 15.47
CA ALA A 187 -4.77 -6.70 15.84
C ALA A 187 -5.08 -7.75 14.77
N TYR A 188 -5.03 -7.38 13.48
CA TYR A 188 -5.23 -8.30 12.39
C TYR A 188 -4.18 -9.42 12.36
N LEU A 189 -2.88 -9.07 12.47
CA LEU A 189 -1.80 -10.06 12.53
C LEU A 189 -1.99 -11.04 13.70
N THR A 190 -2.39 -10.52 14.87
CA THR A 190 -2.68 -11.36 16.03
C THR A 190 -3.83 -12.32 15.72
N THR A 191 -4.92 -11.86 15.12
CA THR A 191 -6.07 -12.70 14.76
C THR A 191 -5.67 -13.84 13.85
N ILE A 192 -4.98 -13.57 12.73
CA ILE A 192 -4.60 -14.63 11.78
C ILE A 192 -3.57 -15.62 12.37
N ARG A 193 -2.69 -15.17 13.26
CA ARG A 193 -1.78 -16.03 14.01
C ARG A 193 -2.52 -16.95 15.00
N MET A 194 -3.53 -16.44 15.69
CA MET A 194 -4.36 -17.24 16.62
C MET A 194 -5.23 -18.25 15.83
N GLU A 195 -5.81 -17.88 14.71
CA GLU A 195 -6.52 -18.81 13.84
C GLU A 195 -5.62 -19.97 13.35
N ARG A 196 -4.38 -19.65 12.95
CA ARG A 196 -3.37 -20.68 12.61
C ARG A 196 -3.05 -21.57 13.80
N ALA A 197 -2.89 -20.99 14.99
CA ALA A 197 -2.59 -21.74 16.21
C ALA A 197 -3.72 -22.71 16.57
N LYS A 198 -4.99 -22.27 16.53
CA LYS A 198 -6.15 -23.12 16.76
C LYS A 198 -6.17 -24.33 15.82
N LYS A 199 -5.94 -24.10 14.55
CA LYS A 199 -5.85 -25.19 13.55
C LYS A 199 -4.74 -26.20 13.91
N LEU A 200 -3.54 -25.72 14.20
CA LEU A 200 -2.41 -26.59 14.55
C LEU A 200 -2.63 -27.35 15.87
N LEU A 201 -3.26 -26.71 16.87
CA LEU A 201 -3.56 -27.34 18.14
C LEU A 201 -4.48 -28.55 18.00
N VAL A 202 -5.48 -28.47 17.11
CA VAL A 202 -6.47 -29.53 16.91
C VAL A 202 -6.00 -30.57 15.90
N SER A 203 -5.27 -30.16 14.85
CA SER A 203 -4.92 -31.04 13.72
C SER A 203 -3.56 -31.73 13.84
N THR A 204 -2.75 -31.40 14.85
CA THR A 204 -1.38 -31.91 14.97
C THR A 204 -1.01 -32.31 16.41
N GLN A 205 0.05 -33.13 16.55
CA GLN A 205 0.66 -33.48 17.83
C GLN A 205 1.89 -32.60 18.18
N LEU A 206 2.07 -31.47 17.48
CA LEU A 206 3.17 -30.55 17.75
C LEU A 206 3.13 -30.01 19.17
N SER A 207 4.30 -29.82 19.78
CA SER A 207 4.39 -29.15 21.09
C SER A 207 3.90 -27.72 21.01
N ILE A 208 3.54 -27.13 22.15
CA ILE A 208 3.12 -25.72 22.21
C ILE A 208 4.23 -24.78 21.75
N ALA A 209 5.50 -25.13 22.00
CA ALA A 209 6.65 -24.37 21.54
C ALA A 209 6.78 -24.38 20.01
N GLU A 210 6.66 -25.54 19.37
CA GLU A 210 6.68 -25.65 17.91
C GLU A 210 5.51 -24.93 17.24
N ILE A 211 4.32 -24.96 17.85
CA ILE A 211 3.16 -24.20 17.35
C ILE A 211 3.41 -22.70 17.49
N SER A 212 3.98 -22.25 18.61
CA SER A 212 4.37 -20.85 18.83
C SER A 212 5.27 -20.33 17.70
N GLU A 213 6.33 -21.08 17.39
CA GLU A 213 7.28 -20.74 16.33
C GLU A 213 6.61 -20.70 14.94
N ARG A 214 5.79 -21.69 14.59
CA ARG A 214 5.05 -21.75 13.32
C ARG A 214 3.98 -20.66 13.18
N CYS A 215 3.62 -20.02 14.29
CA CYS A 215 2.72 -18.87 14.32
C CYS A 215 3.48 -17.54 14.43
N GLY A 216 4.81 -17.52 14.31
CA GLY A 216 5.63 -16.32 14.28
C GLY A 216 5.89 -15.69 15.67
N TYR A 217 5.89 -16.50 16.73
CA TYR A 217 6.27 -16.08 18.07
C TYR A 217 7.59 -16.75 18.49
N ALA A 218 8.63 -15.95 18.64
CA ALA A 218 9.94 -16.46 19.09
C ALA A 218 9.92 -16.97 20.56
N ASP A 219 9.04 -16.44 21.40
CA ASP A 219 8.86 -16.87 22.78
C ASP A 219 7.45 -17.45 23.00
N TYR A 220 7.41 -18.75 23.32
CA TYR A 220 6.16 -19.47 23.59
C TYR A 220 5.39 -18.93 24.81
N ARG A 221 6.04 -18.22 25.73
CA ARG A 221 5.38 -17.58 26.89
C ARG A 221 4.55 -16.40 26.43
N VAL A 222 5.10 -15.59 25.52
CA VAL A 222 4.37 -14.48 24.88
C VAL A 222 3.19 -15.03 24.10
N PHE A 223 3.40 -16.05 23.28
CA PHE A 223 2.35 -16.77 22.56
C PHE A 223 1.23 -17.24 23.49
N THR A 224 1.58 -17.96 24.57
CA THR A 224 0.61 -18.50 25.54
C THR A 224 -0.22 -17.38 26.19
N LYS A 225 0.42 -16.25 26.53
CA LYS A 225 -0.26 -15.08 27.10
C LYS A 225 -1.23 -14.45 26.11
N VAL A 226 -0.80 -14.26 24.86
CA VAL A 226 -1.63 -13.70 23.78
C VAL A 226 -2.80 -14.64 23.50
N PHE A 227 -2.55 -15.93 23.31
CA PHE A 227 -3.58 -16.94 23.06
C PHE A 227 -4.64 -16.97 24.16
N LYS A 228 -4.21 -16.99 25.45
CA LYS A 228 -5.14 -16.94 26.58
C LYS A 228 -5.97 -15.67 26.61
N LYS A 229 -5.38 -14.53 26.25
CA LYS A 229 -6.09 -13.25 26.19
C LYS A 229 -7.14 -13.23 25.08
N THR A 230 -6.86 -13.88 23.95
CA THR A 230 -7.74 -13.87 22.76
C THR A 230 -8.82 -14.94 22.85
N GLU A 231 -8.46 -16.16 23.26
CA GLU A 231 -9.34 -17.34 23.21
C GLU A 231 -9.93 -17.72 24.60
N GLY A 232 -9.55 -17.01 25.68
CA GLY A 232 -10.05 -17.25 27.03
C GLY A 232 -9.40 -18.42 27.78
N SER A 233 -8.73 -19.34 27.09
CA SER A 233 -8.05 -20.52 27.64
C SER A 233 -6.59 -20.62 27.18
N THR A 234 -5.76 -21.39 27.90
CA THR A 234 -4.39 -21.63 27.44
C THR A 234 -4.36 -22.58 26.23
N PRO A 235 -3.30 -22.53 25.37
CA PRO A 235 -3.17 -23.46 24.25
C PRO A 235 -3.31 -24.94 24.63
N SER A 236 -2.75 -25.33 25.78
CA SER A 236 -2.86 -26.71 26.28
C SER A 236 -4.26 -27.07 26.73
N GLN A 237 -5.01 -26.13 27.35
CA GLN A 237 -6.42 -26.34 27.70
C GLN A 237 -7.26 -26.44 26.43
N TYR A 238 -7.08 -25.49 25.50
CA TYR A 238 -7.77 -25.48 24.20
C TYR A 238 -7.61 -26.84 23.49
N ARG A 239 -6.37 -27.35 23.34
CA ARG A 239 -6.13 -28.65 22.73
C ARG A 239 -6.91 -29.77 23.42
N ARG A 240 -6.92 -29.81 24.75
CA ARG A 240 -7.60 -30.87 25.51
C ARG A 240 -9.11 -30.80 25.37
N ASP A 241 -9.69 -29.60 25.21
CA ASP A 241 -11.12 -29.40 25.11
C ASP A 241 -11.69 -29.76 23.72
N PHE A 242 -10.82 -29.91 22.71
CA PHE A 242 -11.17 -30.24 21.32
C PHE A 242 -10.60 -31.58 20.83
N LEU A 243 -9.90 -32.34 21.68
CA LEU A 243 -9.46 -33.71 21.43
C LEU A 243 -10.25 -34.70 22.27
#